data_eb5dd34e7726cd98f40456b5250fbf73
#
_entry.id   eb5dd34e7726cd98f40456b5250fbf73
#
_cell.length_a   1.000
_cell.length_b   1.000
_cell.length_c   1.000
_cell.angle_alpha   90.00
_cell.angle_beta   90.00
_cell.angle_gamma   90.00
#
_symmetry.space_group_name_H-M   'P 1'
#
loop_
_entity.id
_entity.type
_entity.pdbx_description
1 polymer ?
#
loop_
_entity_poly.entity_id
_entity_poly.type
_entity_poly.pdbx_seq_one_letter_code
_entity_poly.pdbx_strand_id
1 'polypeptide(L)'
;GLGGYKQATAKITGKDVFSKLKFESGAHRVQRVPVTESQGRVHTSAATVAVLPEIEEVDMYINPADLKIDVYRASGAGGQHVNRTESAVRITHIPTGIVVQCQDDRSQFKNKEKAMNHLRAKLYDSQKSAIDAEYSERRKLQVGSGDRSERIRTYNYPQGRVTDHRINLTLYKLDEVVSGDALDEIIDALVTEDQA
;
A
#
# COMPACT_ATOMS: atom_id res chain seq x y z
N GLY A 1 2.74 18.90 21.02
CA GLY A 1 3.84 18.87 20.06
C GLY A 1 4.00 20.19 19.36
N LEU A 2 5.16 20.42 18.76
CA LEU A 2 5.54 21.68 18.09
C LEU A 2 4.92 21.86 16.69
N GLY A 3 3.74 21.28 16.42
CA GLY A 3 3.03 21.42 15.15
C GLY A 3 3.60 20.61 13.98
N GLY A 4 4.54 19.71 14.23
CA GLY A 4 5.09 18.82 13.20
C GLY A 4 4.31 17.51 13.06
N TYR A 5 4.50 16.85 11.92
CA TYR A 5 3.92 15.53 11.64
C TYR A 5 4.97 14.43 11.81
N LYS A 6 4.58 13.35 12.45
CA LYS A 6 5.40 12.13 12.51
C LYS A 6 5.34 11.37 11.19
N GLN A 7 4.19 11.39 10.55
CA GLN A 7 3.92 10.77 9.26
C GLN A 7 2.83 11.54 8.55
N ALA A 8 2.97 11.69 7.24
CA ALA A 8 1.95 12.28 6.38
C ALA A 8 1.79 11.42 5.13
N THR A 9 0.57 11.27 4.67
CA THR A 9 0.26 10.57 3.43
C THR A 9 -0.56 11.50 2.54
N ALA A 10 -0.14 11.64 1.30
CA ALA A 10 -0.83 12.46 0.31
C ALA A 10 -1.16 11.63 -0.93
N LYS A 11 -2.35 11.85 -1.47
CA LYS A 11 -2.76 11.31 -2.77
C LYS A 11 -2.52 12.37 -3.83
N ILE A 12 -1.74 12.04 -4.84
CA ILE A 12 -1.41 12.95 -5.93
C ILE A 12 -1.98 12.37 -7.23
N THR A 13 -2.77 13.17 -7.92
CA THR A 13 -3.40 12.79 -9.18
C THR A 13 -2.85 13.65 -10.31
N GLY A 14 -2.68 13.06 -11.48
CA GLY A 14 -2.20 13.76 -12.66
C GLY A 14 -1.66 12.79 -13.69
N LYS A 15 -1.34 13.32 -14.87
CA LYS A 15 -0.75 12.53 -15.95
C LYS A 15 0.71 12.21 -15.64
N ASP A 16 1.07 10.93 -15.67
CA ASP A 16 2.43 10.42 -15.47
C ASP A 16 3.09 10.83 -14.14
N VAL A 17 2.28 11.10 -13.10
CA VAL A 17 2.80 11.55 -11.79
C VAL A 17 3.67 10.49 -11.14
N PHE A 18 3.34 9.22 -11.26
CA PHE A 18 4.14 8.13 -10.67
C PHE A 18 5.51 8.03 -11.34
N SER A 19 5.59 8.13 -12.65
CA SER A 19 6.86 8.05 -13.40
C SER A 19 7.83 9.19 -13.07
N LYS A 20 7.32 10.33 -12.64
CA LYS A 20 8.10 11.48 -12.16
C LYS A 20 8.44 11.37 -10.69
N LEU A 21 7.45 11.11 -9.84
CA LEU A 21 7.62 11.13 -8.39
C LEU A 21 8.30 9.87 -7.83
N LYS A 22 8.39 8.78 -8.58
CA LYS A 22 9.09 7.56 -8.16
C LYS A 22 10.54 7.83 -7.73
N PHE A 23 11.18 8.86 -8.29
CA PHE A 23 12.54 9.27 -7.95
C PHE A 23 12.66 9.95 -6.58
N GLU A 24 11.53 10.33 -5.97
CA GLU A 24 11.51 10.90 -4.62
C GLU A 24 11.56 9.83 -3.51
N SER A 25 11.40 8.56 -3.86
CA SER A 25 11.45 7.45 -2.90
C SER A 25 12.83 7.28 -2.32
N GLY A 26 12.93 7.23 -1.00
CA GLY A 26 14.18 6.97 -0.30
C GLY A 26 14.38 7.87 0.93
N ALA A 27 15.60 7.97 1.40
CA ALA A 27 15.97 8.78 2.55
C ALA A 27 16.43 10.18 2.12
N HIS A 28 15.78 11.19 2.67
CA HIS A 28 16.11 12.60 2.48
C HIS A 28 16.77 13.15 3.74
N ARG A 29 18.01 13.60 3.63
CA ARG A 29 18.77 14.16 4.75
C ARG A 29 18.56 15.66 4.85
N VAL A 30 18.28 16.13 6.04
CA VAL A 30 18.07 17.57 6.32
C VAL A 30 19.10 18.06 7.32
N GLN A 31 19.78 19.13 6.98
CA GLN A 31 20.73 19.85 7.83
C GLN A 31 20.20 21.24 8.09
N ARG A 32 19.74 21.48 9.32
CA ARG A 32 19.18 22.77 9.73
C ARG A 32 19.34 23.00 11.21
N VAL A 33 19.18 24.25 11.63
CA VAL A 33 19.03 24.59 13.04
C VAL A 33 17.56 24.43 13.41
N PRO A 34 17.18 23.41 14.21
CA PRO A 34 15.78 23.21 14.58
C PRO A 34 15.27 24.32 15.51
N VAL A 35 13.96 24.52 15.53
CA VAL A 35 13.31 25.53 16.39
C VAL A 35 13.60 25.29 17.87
N THR A 36 13.82 24.03 18.25
CA THR A 36 14.14 23.65 19.64
C THR A 36 15.60 23.85 20.05
N GLU A 37 16.46 24.19 19.09
CA GLU A 37 17.89 24.38 19.36
C GLU A 37 18.13 25.79 19.94
N SER A 38 18.68 25.86 21.14
CA SER A 38 18.93 27.13 21.86
C SER A 38 20.30 27.75 21.57
N GLN A 39 21.25 26.95 21.06
CA GLN A 39 22.65 27.38 20.86
C GLN A 39 23.04 27.58 19.40
N GLY A 40 22.07 27.52 18.47
CA GLY A 40 22.32 27.75 17.06
C GLY A 40 23.06 26.62 16.33
N ARG A 41 23.14 25.44 16.92
CA ARG A 41 23.83 24.29 16.32
C ARG A 41 23.02 23.67 15.18
N VAL A 42 23.71 23.30 14.10
CA VAL A 42 23.10 22.57 12.97
C VAL A 42 22.91 21.11 13.35
N HIS A 43 21.68 20.64 13.24
CA HIS A 43 21.34 19.22 13.43
C HIS A 43 21.12 18.55 12.09
N THR A 44 21.46 17.27 12.01
CA THR A 44 21.20 16.41 10.85
C THR A 44 20.09 15.45 11.19
N SER A 45 19.04 15.46 10.38
CA SER A 45 17.92 14.53 10.48
C SER A 45 17.64 13.88 9.13
N ALA A 46 16.80 12.86 9.12
CA ALA A 46 16.36 12.21 7.91
C ALA A 46 14.84 12.03 7.91
N ALA A 47 14.26 12.20 6.74
CA ALA A 47 12.86 11.84 6.46
C ALA A 47 12.87 10.79 5.35
N THR A 48 12.04 9.77 5.50
CA THR A 48 11.87 8.74 4.47
C THR A 48 10.62 8.99 3.65
N VAL A 49 10.73 8.80 2.36
CA VAL A 49 9.62 8.97 1.41
C VAL A 49 9.39 7.64 0.72
N ALA A 50 8.12 7.21 0.67
CA ALA A 50 7.69 6.08 -0.13
C ALA A 50 6.69 6.59 -1.16
N VAL A 51 6.95 6.31 -2.42
CA VAL A 51 6.06 6.64 -3.55
C VAL A 51 5.52 5.33 -4.11
N LEU A 52 4.21 5.18 -4.05
CA LEU A 52 3.54 3.95 -4.41
C LEU A 52 2.36 4.27 -5.33
N PRO A 53 2.10 3.45 -6.36
CA PRO A 53 0.90 3.62 -7.17
C PRO A 53 -0.34 3.33 -6.32
N GLU A 54 -1.45 4.02 -6.63
CA GLU A 54 -2.72 3.71 -5.98
C GLU A 54 -3.18 2.30 -6.36
N ILE A 55 -3.65 1.55 -5.37
CA ILE A 55 -4.23 0.23 -5.60
C ILE A 55 -5.65 0.43 -6.14
N GLU A 56 -5.92 -0.10 -7.33
CA GLU A 56 -7.28 -0.15 -7.88
C GLU A 56 -8.11 -1.16 -7.07
N GLU A 57 -9.42 -0.89 -6.98
CA GLU A 57 -10.36 -1.86 -6.40
C GLU A 57 -10.29 -3.18 -7.17
N VAL A 58 -10.24 -4.28 -6.42
CA VAL A 58 -10.23 -5.62 -6.98
C VAL A 58 -11.63 -5.97 -7.44
N ASP A 59 -11.84 -6.07 -8.74
CA ASP A 59 -13.05 -6.65 -9.31
C ASP A 59 -13.06 -8.15 -9.02
N MET A 60 -14.07 -8.56 -8.23
CA MET A 60 -14.21 -9.94 -7.81
C MET A 60 -15.17 -10.68 -8.74
N TYR A 61 -14.63 -11.47 -9.66
CA TYR A 61 -15.37 -12.40 -10.48
C TYR A 61 -15.09 -13.83 -10.03
N ILE A 62 -16.17 -14.56 -9.72
CA ILE A 62 -16.08 -15.98 -9.40
C ILE A 62 -16.60 -16.76 -10.62
N ASN A 63 -15.71 -17.52 -11.26
CA ASN A 63 -16.09 -18.40 -12.36
C ASN A 63 -16.83 -19.62 -11.79
N PRO A 64 -18.09 -19.88 -12.18
CA PRO A 64 -18.83 -21.04 -11.72
C PRO A 64 -18.14 -22.39 -12.00
N ALA A 65 -17.32 -22.46 -13.06
CA ALA A 65 -16.55 -23.67 -13.40
C ALA A 65 -15.47 -24.02 -12.36
N ASP A 66 -15.04 -23.05 -11.54
CA ASP A 66 -14.05 -23.24 -10.48
C ASP A 66 -14.68 -23.72 -9.17
N LEU A 67 -15.98 -23.90 -9.12
CA LEU A 67 -16.72 -24.26 -7.92
C LEU A 67 -17.16 -25.73 -7.95
N LYS A 68 -16.96 -26.39 -6.82
CA LYS A 68 -17.58 -27.69 -6.53
C LYS A 68 -18.63 -27.47 -5.46
N ILE A 69 -19.88 -27.78 -5.78
CA ILE A 69 -21.03 -27.61 -4.88
C ILE A 69 -21.52 -28.95 -4.45
N ASP A 70 -21.49 -29.24 -3.15
CA ASP A 70 -21.98 -30.44 -2.54
C ASP A 70 -23.18 -30.12 -1.65
N VAL A 71 -24.22 -30.92 -1.77
CA VAL A 71 -25.40 -30.87 -0.92
C VAL A 71 -25.36 -32.05 0.04
N TYR A 72 -25.62 -31.79 1.31
CA TYR A 72 -25.57 -32.83 2.34
C TYR A 72 -26.61 -32.56 3.43
N ARG A 73 -26.75 -33.51 4.34
CA ARG A 73 -27.63 -33.38 5.49
C ARG A 73 -26.96 -32.57 6.57
N ALA A 74 -27.68 -31.57 7.09
CA ALA A 74 -27.17 -30.78 8.21
C ALA A 74 -26.97 -31.67 9.46
N SER A 75 -25.86 -31.50 10.14
CA SER A 75 -25.57 -32.15 11.42
C SER A 75 -25.75 -31.15 12.58
N GLY A 76 -26.44 -31.57 13.65
CA GLY A 76 -26.62 -30.74 14.83
C GLY A 76 -27.81 -31.16 15.69
N ALA A 77 -27.83 -30.73 16.94
CA ALA A 77 -28.89 -30.97 17.91
C ALA A 77 -30.10 -30.08 17.61
N GLY A 78 -30.87 -30.41 16.63
CA GLY A 78 -32.06 -29.63 16.34
C GLY A 78 -33.10 -30.42 15.56
N GLY A 79 -34.22 -30.59 16.07
CA GLY A 79 -35.49 -31.13 15.56
C GLY A 79 -35.47 -32.09 14.35
N GLN A 80 -36.52 -32.78 14.14
CA GLN A 80 -36.68 -33.82 13.09
C GLN A 80 -36.43 -33.33 11.66
N HIS A 81 -36.44 -32.02 11.40
CA HIS A 81 -36.24 -31.45 10.07
C HIS A 81 -34.78 -31.43 9.62
N VAL A 82 -33.84 -31.32 10.53
CA VAL A 82 -32.40 -31.28 10.27
C VAL A 82 -31.92 -32.64 9.74
N ASN A 83 -32.57 -33.74 10.13
CA ASN A 83 -32.17 -35.11 9.78
C ASN A 83 -32.85 -35.68 8.52
N ARG A 84 -33.81 -34.96 7.95
CA ARG A 84 -34.64 -35.49 6.83
C ARG A 84 -34.41 -34.82 5.48
N THR A 85 -33.86 -33.64 5.43
CA THR A 85 -33.68 -32.88 4.21
C THR A 85 -32.20 -32.54 3.99
N GLU A 86 -31.75 -32.83 2.78
CA GLU A 86 -30.40 -32.42 2.33
C GLU A 86 -30.44 -30.97 1.90
N SER A 87 -30.46 -30.07 2.90
CA SER A 87 -30.52 -28.63 2.68
C SER A 87 -29.16 -27.92 2.89
N ALA A 88 -28.21 -28.56 3.59
CA ALA A 88 -26.89 -27.99 3.79
C ALA A 88 -26.07 -28.00 2.50
N VAL A 89 -25.36 -26.90 2.27
CA VAL A 89 -24.56 -26.69 1.06
C VAL A 89 -23.11 -26.43 1.43
N ARG A 90 -22.20 -27.10 0.76
CA ARG A 90 -20.76 -26.88 0.81
C ARG A 90 -20.29 -26.44 -0.56
N ILE A 91 -19.57 -25.33 -0.61
CA ILE A 91 -18.94 -24.84 -1.84
C ILE A 91 -17.43 -24.83 -1.67
N THR A 92 -16.74 -25.48 -2.60
CA THR A 92 -15.28 -25.50 -2.66
C THR A 92 -14.84 -24.71 -3.87
N HIS A 93 -14.00 -23.71 -3.64
CA HIS A 93 -13.31 -22.99 -4.71
C HIS A 93 -12.03 -23.75 -5.04
N ILE A 94 -12.03 -24.45 -6.16
CA ILE A 94 -10.97 -25.38 -6.53
C ILE A 94 -9.59 -24.71 -6.63
N PRO A 95 -9.43 -23.55 -7.30
CA PRO A 95 -8.12 -22.90 -7.44
C PRO A 95 -7.46 -22.51 -6.13
N THR A 96 -8.23 -22.07 -5.13
CA THR A 96 -7.70 -21.59 -3.83
C THR A 96 -7.81 -22.62 -2.71
N GLY A 97 -8.64 -23.64 -2.88
CA GLY A 97 -8.95 -24.62 -1.85
C GLY A 97 -9.86 -24.08 -0.73
N ILE A 98 -10.40 -22.89 -0.86
CA ILE A 98 -11.31 -22.30 0.12
C ILE A 98 -12.62 -23.05 0.11
N VAL A 99 -13.09 -23.46 1.30
CA VAL A 99 -14.35 -24.18 1.50
C VAL A 99 -15.24 -23.36 2.39
N VAL A 100 -16.49 -23.20 1.97
CA VAL A 100 -17.56 -22.57 2.76
C VAL A 100 -18.76 -23.49 2.84
N GLN A 101 -19.50 -23.42 3.91
CA GLN A 101 -20.71 -24.22 4.09
C GLN A 101 -21.79 -23.40 4.80
N CYS A 102 -23.03 -23.71 4.52
CA CYS A 102 -24.17 -23.12 5.17
C CYS A 102 -25.28 -24.17 5.37
N GLN A 103 -25.81 -24.21 6.57
CA GLN A 103 -26.92 -25.09 6.95
C GLN A 103 -28.00 -24.35 7.76
N ASP A 104 -27.97 -23.01 7.71
CA ASP A 104 -28.78 -22.16 8.58
C ASP A 104 -30.26 -22.18 8.22
N ASP A 105 -30.58 -22.43 6.95
CA ASP A 105 -31.95 -22.40 6.45
C ASP A 105 -32.44 -23.80 6.06
N ARG A 106 -33.74 -23.98 5.97
CA ARG A 106 -34.38 -25.20 5.45
C ARG A 106 -34.32 -25.27 3.93
N SER A 107 -34.13 -24.14 3.26
CA SER A 107 -34.04 -24.02 1.83
C SER A 107 -32.61 -24.22 1.37
N GLN A 108 -32.38 -25.24 0.52
CA GLN A 108 -31.11 -25.46 -0.14
C GLN A 108 -30.68 -24.24 -0.96
N PHE A 109 -31.62 -23.61 -1.66
CA PHE A 109 -31.35 -22.42 -2.45
C PHE A 109 -30.82 -21.25 -1.61
N LYS A 110 -31.46 -20.98 -0.47
CA LYS A 110 -31.02 -19.91 0.46
C LYS A 110 -29.65 -20.23 1.06
N ASN A 111 -29.39 -21.48 1.41
CA ASN A 111 -28.08 -21.90 1.92
C ASN A 111 -26.99 -21.75 0.87
N LYS A 112 -27.28 -22.09 -0.39
CA LYS A 112 -26.35 -21.86 -1.50
C LYS A 112 -26.04 -20.39 -1.68
N GLU A 113 -27.04 -19.52 -1.63
CA GLU A 113 -26.87 -18.08 -1.77
C GLU A 113 -26.02 -17.52 -0.63
N LYS A 114 -26.30 -17.90 0.61
CA LYS A 114 -25.50 -17.51 1.79
C LYS A 114 -24.06 -18.02 1.69
N ALA A 115 -23.87 -19.28 1.28
CA ALA A 115 -22.53 -19.85 1.09
C ALA A 115 -21.76 -19.12 -0.02
N MET A 116 -22.41 -18.75 -1.12
CA MET A 116 -21.78 -17.94 -2.18
C MET A 116 -21.34 -16.56 -1.67
N ASN A 117 -22.15 -15.92 -0.84
CA ASN A 117 -21.78 -14.63 -0.23
C ASN A 117 -20.59 -14.77 0.72
N HIS A 118 -20.53 -15.83 1.52
CA HIS A 118 -19.39 -16.14 2.38
C HIS A 118 -18.13 -16.43 1.57
N LEU A 119 -18.24 -17.17 0.49
CA LEU A 119 -17.11 -17.45 -0.40
C LEU A 119 -16.56 -16.16 -1.02
N ARG A 120 -17.46 -15.32 -1.52
CA ARG A 120 -17.09 -14.02 -2.11
C ARG A 120 -16.34 -13.14 -1.12
N ALA A 121 -16.82 -13.06 0.13
CA ALA A 121 -16.15 -12.32 1.20
C ALA A 121 -14.76 -12.89 1.51
N LYS A 122 -14.62 -14.21 1.62
CA LYS A 122 -13.33 -14.86 1.89
C LYS A 122 -12.33 -14.69 0.76
N LEU A 123 -12.76 -14.79 -0.48
CA LEU A 123 -11.91 -14.56 -1.65
C LEU A 123 -11.46 -13.11 -1.73
N TYR A 124 -12.36 -12.17 -1.47
CA TYR A 124 -12.02 -10.75 -1.41
C TYR A 124 -10.97 -10.45 -0.35
N ASP A 125 -11.18 -10.94 0.88
CA ASP A 125 -10.23 -10.74 1.98
C ASP A 125 -8.86 -11.36 1.68
N SER A 126 -8.83 -12.54 1.07
CA SER A 126 -7.59 -13.20 0.65
C SER A 126 -6.82 -12.38 -0.39
N GLN A 127 -7.50 -11.89 -1.42
CA GLN A 127 -6.87 -11.06 -2.45
C GLN A 127 -6.40 -9.72 -1.89
N LYS A 128 -7.22 -9.09 -1.07
CA LYS A 128 -6.85 -7.83 -0.42
C LYS A 128 -5.63 -7.99 0.48
N SER A 129 -5.57 -9.05 1.28
CA SER A 129 -4.41 -9.34 2.13
C SER A 129 -3.14 -9.56 1.32
N ALA A 130 -3.21 -10.26 0.18
CA ALA A 130 -2.06 -10.46 -0.70
C ALA A 130 -1.56 -9.14 -1.29
N ILE A 131 -2.47 -8.28 -1.76
CA ILE A 131 -2.15 -6.96 -2.29
C ILE A 131 -1.54 -6.06 -1.21
N ASP A 132 -2.13 -6.04 -0.02
CA ASP A 132 -1.63 -5.24 1.11
C ASP A 132 -0.23 -5.71 1.56
N ALA A 133 0.04 -7.01 1.53
CA ALA A 133 1.36 -7.58 1.84
C ALA A 133 2.40 -7.16 0.80
N GLU A 134 2.09 -7.23 -0.48
CA GLU A 134 2.98 -6.78 -1.56
C GLU A 134 3.27 -5.28 -1.45
N TYR A 135 2.24 -4.50 -1.16
CA TYR A 135 2.35 -3.05 -1.00
C TYR A 135 3.24 -2.68 0.19
N SER A 136 3.06 -3.37 1.33
CA SER A 136 3.90 -3.20 2.51
C SER A 136 5.36 -3.55 2.25
N GLU A 137 5.62 -4.61 1.49
CA GLU A 137 6.97 -5.01 1.11
C GLU A 137 7.65 -3.98 0.20
N ARG A 138 6.95 -3.48 -0.81
CA ARG A 138 7.44 -2.40 -1.68
C ARG A 138 7.78 -1.15 -0.87
N ARG A 139 6.92 -0.80 0.09
CA ARG A 139 7.16 0.34 0.97
C ARG A 139 8.42 0.16 1.81
N LYS A 140 8.63 -1.01 2.40
CA LYS A 140 9.84 -1.32 3.17
C LYS A 140 11.11 -1.20 2.35
N LEU A 141 11.10 -1.71 1.11
CA LEU A 141 12.23 -1.64 0.21
C LEU A 141 12.60 -0.19 -0.15
N GLN A 142 11.62 0.69 -0.33
CA GLN A 142 11.85 2.09 -0.64
C GLN A 142 12.38 2.88 0.57
N VAL A 143 11.85 2.61 1.74
CA VAL A 143 12.21 3.32 2.99
C VAL A 143 13.57 2.85 3.51
N GLY A 144 13.96 1.59 3.28
CA GLY A 144 15.18 1.01 3.81
C GLY A 144 15.21 1.05 5.35
N SER A 145 16.39 1.26 5.93
CA SER A 145 16.56 1.41 7.37
C SER A 145 16.13 2.79 7.90
N GLY A 146 15.94 3.77 7.00
CA GLY A 146 15.70 5.17 7.37
C GLY A 146 16.95 5.87 7.89
N ASP A 147 18.11 5.24 7.78
CA ASP A 147 19.37 5.85 8.22
C ASP A 147 19.75 6.99 7.27
N ARG A 148 20.18 8.10 7.85
CA ARG A 148 20.71 9.26 7.11
C ARG A 148 21.94 8.96 6.24
N SER A 149 22.63 7.85 6.48
CA SER A 149 23.71 7.36 5.61
C SER A 149 23.22 6.83 4.25
N GLU A 150 21.97 6.40 4.17
CA GLU A 150 21.34 5.89 2.94
C GLU A 150 20.70 7.01 2.09
N ARG A 151 21.02 8.23 2.36
CA ARG A 151 20.46 9.42 1.71
C ARG A 151 20.55 9.40 0.19
N ILE A 152 19.45 9.74 -0.45
CA ILE A 152 19.43 10.04 -1.89
C ILE A 152 19.65 11.53 -2.15
N ARG A 153 19.21 12.39 -1.21
CA ARG A 153 19.25 13.84 -1.35
C ARG A 153 19.53 14.51 -0.01
N THR A 154 20.24 15.62 -0.05
CA THR A 154 20.52 16.44 1.14
C THR A 154 20.02 17.86 0.94
N TYR A 155 19.33 18.37 1.97
CA TYR A 155 18.84 19.73 2.06
C TYR A 155 19.65 20.46 3.14
N ASN A 156 20.50 21.38 2.72
CA ASN A 156 21.34 22.17 3.64
C ASN A 156 20.77 23.58 3.77
N TYR A 157 20.05 23.84 4.86
CA TYR A 157 19.37 25.10 5.08
C TYR A 157 20.34 26.27 5.33
N PRO A 158 21.40 26.12 6.14
CA PRO A 158 22.36 27.22 6.33
C PRO A 158 23.03 27.71 5.05
N GLN A 159 23.26 26.82 4.08
CA GLN A 159 23.89 27.15 2.81
C GLN A 159 22.88 27.36 1.66
N GLY A 160 21.59 27.19 1.91
CA GLY A 160 20.56 27.30 0.88
C GLY A 160 20.74 26.33 -0.28
N ARG A 161 21.25 25.13 -0.01
CA ARG A 161 21.74 24.17 -1.01
C ARG A 161 20.94 22.86 -0.93
N VAL A 162 20.61 22.33 -2.10
CA VAL A 162 20.06 20.97 -2.27
C VAL A 162 20.99 20.19 -3.17
N THR A 163 21.39 19.00 -2.73
CA THR A 163 22.24 18.09 -3.50
C THR A 163 21.57 16.75 -3.66
N ASP A 164 21.38 16.31 -4.90
CA ASP A 164 20.99 14.94 -5.21
C ASP A 164 22.24 14.09 -5.41
N HIS A 165 22.48 13.15 -4.52
CA HIS A 165 23.71 12.35 -4.51
C HIS A 165 23.74 11.28 -5.57
N ARG A 166 22.60 10.93 -6.16
CA ARG A 166 22.54 9.91 -7.22
C ARG A 166 23.12 10.40 -8.54
N ILE A 167 22.99 11.69 -8.81
CA ILE A 167 23.43 12.32 -10.05
C ILE A 167 24.43 13.46 -9.83
N ASN A 168 24.88 13.65 -8.58
CA ASN A 168 25.79 14.73 -8.17
C ASN A 168 25.32 16.12 -8.61
N LEU A 169 24.02 16.36 -8.59
CA LEU A 169 23.42 17.64 -8.92
C LEU A 169 23.28 18.48 -7.66
N THR A 170 23.82 19.71 -7.69
CA THR A 170 23.68 20.69 -6.61
C THR A 170 22.98 21.94 -7.11
N LEU A 171 21.92 22.35 -6.41
CA LEU A 171 21.21 23.59 -6.67
C LEU A 171 21.25 24.48 -5.44
N TYR A 172 21.53 25.77 -5.63
CA TYR A 172 21.53 26.79 -4.58
C TYR A 172 20.19 27.51 -4.49
N LYS A 173 19.11 26.75 -4.58
CA LYS A 173 17.72 27.22 -4.62
C LYS A 173 16.86 26.44 -3.64
N LEU A 174 17.34 26.26 -2.40
CA LEU A 174 16.66 25.42 -1.41
C LEU A 174 15.18 25.79 -1.24
N ASP A 175 14.88 27.06 -1.05
CA ASP A 175 13.52 27.52 -0.80
C ASP A 175 12.60 27.23 -1.99
N GLU A 176 13.10 27.39 -3.20
CA GLU A 176 12.35 27.10 -4.44
C GLU A 176 12.13 25.60 -4.63
N VAL A 177 13.08 24.76 -4.25
CA VAL A 177 12.93 23.29 -4.29
C VAL A 177 11.90 22.84 -3.26
N VAL A 178 11.96 23.34 -2.03
CA VAL A 178 11.04 22.98 -0.95
C VAL A 178 9.61 23.45 -1.25
N SER A 179 9.45 24.62 -1.87
CA SER A 179 8.13 25.11 -2.30
C SER A 179 7.56 24.36 -3.49
N GLY A 180 8.38 23.63 -4.22
CA GLY A 180 8.01 22.91 -5.42
C GLY A 180 8.36 23.64 -6.73
N ASP A 181 8.70 24.92 -6.71
CA ASP A 181 8.92 25.72 -7.91
C ASP A 181 10.16 25.26 -8.72
N ALA A 182 11.19 24.73 -8.05
CA ALA A 182 12.41 24.24 -8.69
C ALA A 182 12.62 22.73 -8.53
N LEU A 183 11.67 21.98 -7.98
CA LEU A 183 11.77 20.53 -7.83
C LEU A 183 11.85 19.81 -9.17
N ASP A 184 11.15 20.31 -10.18
CA ASP A 184 11.15 19.73 -11.53
C ASP A 184 12.55 19.71 -12.17
N GLU A 185 13.43 20.66 -11.85
CA GLU A 185 14.82 20.66 -12.34
C GLU A 185 15.56 19.39 -11.90
N ILE A 186 15.35 18.96 -10.67
CA ILE A 186 15.96 17.75 -10.12
C ILE A 186 15.31 16.51 -10.73
N ILE A 187 13.98 16.48 -10.81
CA ILE A 187 13.23 15.36 -11.36
C ILE A 187 13.56 15.14 -12.82
N ASP A 188 13.64 16.21 -13.63
CA ASP A 188 13.99 16.12 -15.04
C ASP A 188 15.40 15.59 -15.24
N ALA A 189 16.35 16.01 -14.42
CA ALA A 189 17.72 15.49 -14.44
C ALA A 189 17.78 14.00 -14.09
N LEU A 190 17.00 13.55 -13.11
CA LEU A 190 16.88 12.14 -12.73
C LEU A 190 16.23 11.30 -13.82
N VAL A 191 15.18 11.81 -14.46
CA VAL A 191 14.52 11.14 -15.60
C VAL A 191 15.49 10.98 -16.76
N THR A 192 16.28 12.00 -17.07
CA THR A 192 17.26 11.98 -18.15
C THR A 192 18.36 10.94 -17.88
N GLU A 193 18.84 10.85 -16.65
CA GLU A 193 19.85 9.85 -16.27
C GLU A 193 19.30 8.42 -16.33
N ASP A 194 18.06 8.21 -15.95
CA ASP A 194 17.39 6.90 -15.98
C ASP A 194 17.16 6.40 -17.42
N GLN A 195 17.05 7.32 -18.38
CA GLN A 195 16.86 6.99 -19.80
C GLN A 195 18.18 6.79 -20.58
N ALA A 196 19.29 7.11 -19.98
CA ALA A 196 20.61 7.00 -20.61
C ALA A 196 21.19 5.60 -20.44
#